data_b731432b82c0268b6ebc32511df2984d
#
_entry.id   b731432b82c0268b6ebc32511df2984d
#
_cell.length_a   1.000
_cell.length_b   1.000
_cell.length_c   1.000
_cell.angle_alpha   90.00
_cell.angle_beta   90.00
_cell.angle_gamma   90.00
#
_symmetry.space_group_name_H-M   'P 1'
#
loop_
_entity.id
_entity.type
_entity.pdbx_description
1 polymer ?
#
loop_
_entity_poly.entity_id
_entity_poly.type
_entity_poly.pdbx_seq_one_letter_code
_entity_poly.pdbx_strand_id
1 'polypeptide(L)' 'MSKEFDPADYSFVVKRRGNPQKPWRWEIYCAGKSAPVKRSPILFESMAEAAKEGKKALFLVKHAA' A
#
# COMPACT_ATOMS: atom_id res chain seq x y z
N MET A 1 -0.93 -21.42 18.72
CA MET A 1 -0.65 -20.08 18.68
C MET A 1 -0.71 -19.52 17.28
N SER A 2 -1.42 -18.53 17.13
CA SER A 2 -1.59 -18.03 15.80
C SER A 2 -0.37 -17.24 15.41
N LYS A 3 -0.08 -17.29 14.12
CA LYS A 3 1.02 -16.62 13.60
C LYS A 3 0.60 -15.30 13.08
N GLU A 4 1.07 -14.27 13.67
CA GLU A 4 0.73 -12.96 13.19
C GLU A 4 1.90 -12.32 12.54
N PHE A 5 1.63 -11.53 11.51
CA PHE A 5 2.71 -10.85 10.85
C PHE A 5 3.16 -9.69 11.70
N ASP A 6 4.47 -9.54 11.75
CA ASP A 6 5.09 -8.42 12.41
C ASP A 6 4.76 -7.16 11.63
N PRO A 7 4.52 -6.02 12.27
CA PRO A 7 4.36 -4.77 11.52
C PRO A 7 5.49 -4.49 10.56
N ALA A 8 6.70 -4.97 10.85
CA ALA A 8 7.83 -4.78 9.97
C ALA A 8 7.71 -5.59 8.68
N ASP A 9 6.80 -6.56 8.63
CA ASP A 9 6.59 -7.35 7.41
C ASP A 9 5.80 -6.63 6.34
N TYR A 10 5.20 -5.50 6.67
CA TYR A 10 4.40 -4.76 5.72
C TYR A 10 5.19 -3.63 5.11
N SER A 11 4.96 -3.41 3.84
CA SER A 11 5.59 -2.30 3.14
C SER A 11 4.65 -1.80 2.06
N PHE A 12 4.88 -0.57 1.58
CA PHE A 12 4.07 -0.09 0.49
C PHE A 12 4.95 0.33 -0.67
N VAL A 13 4.36 0.28 -1.86
CA VAL A 13 5.02 0.73 -3.07
C VAL A 13 4.03 1.60 -3.82
N VAL A 14 4.55 2.49 -4.65
CA VAL A 14 3.75 3.34 -5.51
C VAL A 14 3.99 2.87 -6.93
N LYS A 15 2.90 2.60 -7.64
CA LYS A 15 2.98 2.06 -8.99
C LYS A 15 2.21 2.93 -9.96
N ARG A 16 2.72 2.98 -11.18
CA ARG A 16 2.07 3.73 -12.23
C ARG A 16 1.18 2.80 -13.04
N ARG A 17 -0.03 2.57 -12.51
CA ARG A 17 -0.94 1.61 -13.11
C ARG A 17 -2.34 2.16 -13.32
N GLY A 18 -2.48 3.46 -13.24
CA GLY A 18 -3.78 4.08 -13.42
C GLY A 18 -3.96 4.55 -14.85
N ASN A 19 -4.88 5.50 -15.03
CA ASN A 19 -5.15 6.07 -16.34
C ASN A 19 -4.25 7.29 -16.56
N PRO A 20 -4.27 7.89 -17.75
CA PRO A 20 -3.37 9.01 -18.03
C PRO A 20 -3.55 10.23 -17.14
N GLN A 21 -4.77 10.46 -16.64
CA GLN A 21 -5.02 11.60 -15.76
C GLN A 21 -4.60 11.33 -14.33
N LYS A 22 -4.78 10.09 -13.88
CA LYS A 22 -4.43 9.68 -12.52
C LYS A 22 -3.66 8.37 -12.58
N PRO A 23 -2.39 8.44 -12.95
CA PRO A 23 -1.64 7.20 -13.24
C PRO A 23 -1.10 6.48 -12.02
N TRP A 24 -1.19 7.08 -10.84
CA TRP A 24 -0.48 6.53 -9.67
C TRP A 24 -1.42 5.87 -8.68
N ARG A 25 -0.92 4.81 -8.04
CA ARG A 25 -1.63 4.17 -6.93
C ARG A 25 -0.59 3.58 -5.99
N TRP A 26 -1.01 3.31 -4.76
CA TRP A 26 -0.15 2.62 -3.82
C TRP A 26 -0.68 1.20 -3.59
N GLU A 27 0.23 0.32 -3.21
CA GLU A 27 -0.11 -1.06 -2.87
C GLU A 27 0.69 -1.45 -1.65
N ILE A 28 0.08 -2.20 -0.76
CA ILE A 28 0.74 -2.67 0.45
C ILE A 28 0.95 -4.16 0.33
N TYR A 29 2.16 -4.57 0.63
CA TYR A 29 2.55 -5.97 0.54
C TYR A 29 2.95 -6.47 1.93
N CYS A 30 2.78 -7.76 2.13
CA CYS A 30 3.26 -8.44 3.32
C CYS A 30 4.35 -9.40 2.88
N ALA A 31 5.38 -9.52 3.71
CA ALA A 31 6.50 -10.41 3.39
C ALA A 31 6.00 -11.82 3.13
N GLY A 32 6.56 -12.46 2.13
CA GLY A 32 6.19 -13.81 1.78
C GLY A 32 4.99 -13.93 0.86
N LYS A 33 4.38 -12.82 0.51
CA LYS A 33 3.23 -12.84 -0.40
C LYS A 33 3.57 -12.16 -1.69
N SER A 34 3.08 -12.73 -2.80
CA SER A 34 3.37 -12.18 -4.10
C SER A 34 2.32 -11.18 -4.58
N ALA A 35 1.17 -11.16 -3.94
CA ALA A 35 0.11 -10.22 -4.30
C ALA A 35 -0.07 -9.20 -3.19
N PRO A 36 -0.51 -7.99 -3.52
CA PRO A 36 -0.72 -6.98 -2.48
C PRO A 36 -1.87 -7.38 -1.57
N VAL A 37 -1.71 -7.06 -0.28
CA VAL A 37 -2.78 -7.31 0.68
C VAL A 37 -3.78 -6.17 0.69
N LYS A 38 -3.39 -5.01 0.17
CA LYS A 38 -4.27 -3.87 0.07
C LYS A 38 -3.77 -2.95 -1.03
N ARG A 39 -4.68 -2.27 -1.69
CA ARG A 39 -4.30 -1.25 -2.68
C ARG A 39 -5.17 -0.04 -2.50
N SER A 40 -4.75 1.06 -3.10
CA SER A 40 -5.48 2.31 -2.95
C SER A 40 -6.86 2.16 -3.58
N PRO A 41 -7.89 2.68 -2.92
CA PRO A 41 -9.25 2.65 -3.48
C PRO A 41 -9.43 3.66 -4.60
N ILE A 42 -8.53 4.63 -4.70
CA ILE A 42 -8.58 5.62 -5.76
C ILE A 42 -7.20 5.76 -6.39
N LEU A 43 -7.18 6.43 -7.53
CA LEU A 43 -5.94 6.72 -8.21
C LEU A 43 -5.52 8.15 -7.91
N PHE A 44 -4.25 8.45 -8.12
CA PHE A 44 -3.70 9.76 -7.78
C PHE A 44 -3.02 10.39 -8.98
N GLU A 45 -3.04 11.70 -9.01
CA GLU A 45 -2.44 12.45 -10.11
C GLU A 45 -0.92 12.48 -10.02
N SER A 46 -0.37 12.43 -8.82
CA SER A 46 1.07 12.50 -8.66
C SER A 46 1.56 11.37 -7.79
N MET A 47 2.83 11.03 -7.99
CA MET A 47 3.48 10.02 -7.18
C MET A 47 3.54 10.47 -5.72
N ALA A 48 3.75 11.76 -5.49
CA ALA A 48 3.84 12.28 -4.14
C ALA A 48 2.54 12.09 -3.37
N GLU A 49 1.41 12.32 -4.03
CA GLU A 49 0.11 12.11 -3.40
C GLU A 49 -0.12 10.65 -3.08
N ALA A 50 0.19 9.79 -4.04
CA ALA A 50 0.03 8.35 -3.82
C ALA A 50 0.91 7.88 -2.66
N ALA A 51 2.14 8.37 -2.60
CA ALA A 51 3.05 7.99 -1.54
C ALA A 51 2.55 8.47 -0.17
N LYS A 52 2.03 9.67 -0.12
CA LYS A 52 1.51 10.23 1.13
C LYS A 52 0.35 9.39 1.64
N GLU A 53 -0.59 9.06 0.77
CA GLU A 53 -1.73 8.25 1.18
C GLU A 53 -1.34 6.80 1.46
N GLY A 54 -0.37 6.29 0.70
CA GLY A 54 0.13 4.95 0.95
C GLY A 54 0.77 4.83 2.32
N LYS A 55 1.49 5.86 2.73
CA LYS A 55 2.11 5.89 4.04
C LYS A 55 1.06 5.85 5.15
N LYS A 56 -0.01 6.61 4.98
CA LYS A 56 -1.11 6.59 5.94
C LYS A 56 -1.76 5.22 6.00
N ALA A 57 -2.00 4.62 4.83
CA ALA A 57 -2.62 3.31 4.78
C ALA A 57 -1.73 2.26 5.43
N LEU A 58 -0.43 2.35 5.20
CA LEU A 58 0.51 1.43 5.80
C LEU A 58 0.47 1.53 7.32
N PHE A 59 0.43 2.75 7.82
CA PHE A 59 0.35 2.96 9.26
C PHE A 59 -0.89 2.28 9.83
N LEU A 60 -2.03 2.44 9.15
CA LEU A 60 -3.26 1.83 9.62
C LEU A 60 -3.20 0.31 9.59
N VAL A 61 -2.61 -0.25 8.54
CA VAL A 61 -2.47 -1.69 8.44
C VAL A 61 -1.59 -2.22 9.57
N LYS A 62 -0.49 -1.54 9.83
CA LYS A 62 0.44 -1.96 10.89
C LYS A 62 -0.17 -1.91 12.28
N HIS A 63 -1.14 -1.03 12.47
CA HIS A 63 -1.71 -0.82 13.79
C HIS A 63 -3.16 -1.28 13.91
N ALA A 64 -3.62 -2.05 12.91
CA ALA A 64 -5.01 -2.46 12.88
C ALA A 64 -5.28 -3.74 13.66
N ALA A 65 -4.29 -4.38 14.14
CA ALA A 65 -4.47 -5.69 14.77
C ALA A 65 -5.18 -5.61 16.09
#